data_91729196dc2099401c00eca71f33a631
#
_entry.id   91729196dc2099401c00eca71f33a631
#
_cell.length_a   1.000
_cell.length_b   1.000
_cell.length_c   1.000
_cell.angle_alpha   90.00
_cell.angle_beta   90.00
_cell.angle_gamma   90.00
#
_symmetry.space_group_name_H-M   'P 1'
#
loop_
_entity.id
_entity.type
_entity.pdbx_description
1 polymer ?
#
loop_
_entity_poly.entity_id
_entity_poly.type
_entity_poly.pdbx_seq_one_letter_code
_entity_poly.pdbx_strand_id
1 'polypeptide(L)'
;MKPFAFAHGADWRRCVAGLGRPGRGLGFVYFSDSLLGEVEQILESLRRNTGVHDWVGTVGTGVIATGTEYQEQPAIAAMVADVDSYAVFSGRRPLKGAAPHFAVVHADPAAPDVAGLVSDITLKMASGHVVGGISSSRSHTVQIANEVLSGGLSGAAFGKEVAVATRLTQGCTPYPGRFRVTQCEENIVFALDGRPALDVLLETVRGEKSQLLVGLPVPGSDTGDYTARNLIGIDPKNKVIAIGEAVEPGMELIFCRRDAAAARADLDRLLAALKASTPAPRGALYYSCVARGEHLFGERGAELTQVRQALGDVPLVGFFCNGEISHDRLYGYTGVLTLFH
;
A
#
# COMPACT_ATOMS: atom_id res chain seq x y z
N MET A 1 -2.55 16.83 -20.89
CA MET A 1 -1.89 17.60 -19.79
C MET A 1 -0.42 17.20 -19.72
N LYS A 2 0.46 18.04 -19.15
CA LYS A 2 1.89 17.73 -19.03
C LYS A 2 2.12 16.67 -17.94
N PRO A 3 2.92 15.62 -18.18
CA PRO A 3 3.32 14.66 -17.15
C PRO A 3 4.06 15.33 -15.99
N PHE A 4 4.00 14.74 -14.81
CA PHE A 4 4.76 15.18 -13.64
C PHE A 4 6.27 14.98 -13.86
N ALA A 5 7.09 15.82 -13.25
CA ALA A 5 8.53 15.61 -13.23
C ALA A 5 8.85 14.41 -12.33
N PHE A 6 9.64 13.46 -12.83
CA PHE A 6 10.01 12.30 -12.06
C PHE A 6 11.40 11.78 -12.42
N ALA A 7 12.03 11.11 -11.45
CA ALA A 7 13.29 10.43 -11.64
C ALA A 7 13.44 9.30 -10.61
N HIS A 8 14.23 8.29 -10.95
CA HIS A 8 14.52 7.17 -10.06
C HIS A 8 15.89 6.56 -10.37
N GLY A 9 16.43 5.79 -9.46
CA GLY A 9 17.69 5.08 -9.66
C GLY A 9 18.38 4.68 -8.36
N ALA A 10 19.52 3.99 -8.50
CA ALA A 10 20.35 3.59 -7.37
C ALA A 10 21.16 4.75 -6.78
N ASP A 11 21.51 5.74 -7.59
CA ASP A 11 22.24 6.95 -7.17
C ASP A 11 21.25 8.08 -6.94
N TRP A 12 21.03 8.43 -5.67
CA TRP A 12 20.08 9.48 -5.33
C TRP A 12 20.48 10.87 -5.84
N ARG A 13 21.78 11.17 -5.98
CA ARG A 13 22.25 12.46 -6.49
C ARG A 13 21.89 12.64 -7.96
N ARG A 14 22.03 11.59 -8.76
CA ARG A 14 21.59 11.57 -10.16
C ARG A 14 20.06 11.65 -10.26
N CYS A 15 19.34 10.96 -9.39
CA CYS A 15 17.89 11.03 -9.33
C CYS A 15 17.43 12.47 -9.06
N VAL A 16 17.96 13.13 -8.04
CA VAL A 16 17.65 14.52 -7.70
C VAL A 16 17.95 15.47 -8.85
N ALA A 17 19.10 15.32 -9.52
CA ALA A 17 19.45 16.13 -10.69
C ALA A 17 18.48 15.90 -11.88
N GLY A 18 18.02 14.66 -12.06
CA GLY A 18 17.09 14.27 -13.13
C GLY A 18 15.69 14.85 -13.02
N LEU A 19 15.26 15.28 -11.83
CA LEU A 19 13.96 15.95 -11.62
C LEU A 19 13.86 17.32 -12.28
N GLY A 20 14.99 17.94 -12.60
CA GLY A 20 15.00 19.31 -13.09
C GLY A 20 14.54 20.32 -12.04
N ARG A 21 13.96 21.44 -12.48
CA ARG A 21 13.53 22.53 -11.60
C ARG A 21 12.04 22.90 -11.81
N PRO A 22 11.10 22.06 -11.35
CA PRO A 22 9.67 22.33 -11.44
C PRO A 22 9.24 23.60 -10.66
N GLY A 23 9.89 23.93 -9.54
CA GLY A 23 9.74 25.17 -8.78
C GLY A 23 8.51 25.25 -7.87
N ARG A 24 7.48 24.42 -8.09
CA ARG A 24 6.24 24.39 -7.30
C ARG A 24 5.62 22.99 -7.30
N GLY A 25 4.59 22.80 -6.46
CA GLY A 25 3.84 21.56 -6.32
C GLY A 25 4.27 20.76 -5.09
N LEU A 26 3.84 19.52 -5.04
CA LEU A 26 4.14 18.57 -3.97
C LEU A 26 5.10 17.50 -4.47
N GLY A 27 6.19 17.27 -3.73
CA GLY A 27 7.11 16.18 -3.99
C GLY A 27 6.72 14.90 -3.24
N PHE A 28 6.78 13.77 -3.96
CA PHE A 28 6.74 12.42 -3.40
C PHE A 28 8.12 11.81 -3.49
N VAL A 29 8.61 11.18 -2.42
CA VAL A 29 9.91 10.51 -2.42
C VAL A 29 9.87 9.21 -1.63
N TYR A 30 10.29 8.13 -2.29
CA TYR A 30 10.44 6.81 -1.69
C TYR A 30 11.88 6.35 -1.86
N PHE A 31 12.44 5.76 -0.82
CA PHE A 31 13.85 5.36 -0.80
C PHE A 31 14.03 4.06 -0.02
N SER A 32 15.04 3.29 -0.42
CA SER A 32 15.38 2.04 0.25
C SER A 32 16.05 2.29 1.60
N ASP A 33 15.92 1.35 2.50
CA ASP A 33 16.48 1.40 3.85
C ASP A 33 18.01 1.55 3.89
N SER A 34 18.72 1.21 2.82
CA SER A 34 20.16 1.47 2.68
C SER A 34 20.53 2.96 2.60
N LEU A 35 19.57 3.84 2.34
CA LEU A 35 19.76 5.30 2.27
C LEU A 35 19.36 6.04 3.57
N LEU A 36 18.97 5.33 4.62
CA LEU A 36 18.50 5.92 5.88
C LEU A 36 19.48 6.94 6.49
N GLY A 37 20.79 6.70 6.39
CA GLY A 37 21.82 7.63 6.88
C GLY A 37 21.95 8.92 6.06
N GLU A 38 21.34 9.01 4.88
CA GLU A 38 21.44 10.16 3.97
C GLU A 38 20.12 10.92 3.80
N VAL A 39 19.03 10.53 4.48
CA VAL A 39 17.66 11.02 4.24
C VAL A 39 17.53 12.53 4.39
N GLU A 40 18.14 13.12 5.42
CA GLU A 40 18.11 14.58 5.61
C GLU A 40 18.84 15.30 4.47
N GLN A 41 19.99 14.78 4.05
CA GLN A 41 20.75 15.33 2.91
C GLN A 41 19.98 15.18 1.60
N ILE A 42 19.27 14.07 1.42
CA ILE A 42 18.38 13.83 0.26
C ILE A 42 17.28 14.89 0.25
N LEU A 43 16.57 15.08 1.36
CA LEU A 43 15.47 16.05 1.46
C LEU A 43 15.94 17.49 1.18
N GLU A 44 17.07 17.89 1.76
CA GLU A 44 17.66 19.20 1.52
C GLU A 44 18.04 19.39 0.03
N SER A 45 18.64 18.35 -0.57
CA SER A 45 19.05 18.37 -1.96
C SER A 45 17.85 18.41 -2.92
N LEU A 46 16.77 17.67 -2.62
CA LEU A 46 15.51 17.73 -3.36
C LEU A 46 14.97 19.19 -3.38
N ARG A 47 14.87 19.83 -2.23
CA ARG A 47 14.39 21.23 -2.14
C ARG A 47 15.25 22.19 -2.91
N ARG A 48 16.56 22.13 -2.72
CA ARG A 48 17.51 23.04 -3.37
C ARG A 48 17.51 22.92 -4.90
N ASN A 49 17.49 21.67 -5.42
CA ASN A 49 17.58 21.44 -6.85
C ASN A 49 16.24 21.67 -7.57
N THR A 50 15.14 21.21 -7.00
CA THR A 50 13.82 21.31 -7.63
C THR A 50 13.13 22.65 -7.39
N GLY A 51 13.48 23.38 -6.33
CA GLY A 51 12.76 24.57 -5.87
C GLY A 51 11.40 24.26 -5.23
N VAL A 52 11.09 22.98 -4.99
CA VAL A 52 9.87 22.51 -4.31
C VAL A 52 10.15 22.35 -2.82
N HIS A 53 9.34 22.99 -1.98
CA HIS A 53 9.53 22.99 -0.53
C HIS A 53 8.83 21.84 0.16
N ASP A 54 7.68 21.44 -0.34
CA ASP A 54 6.83 20.43 0.29
C ASP A 54 7.11 19.04 -0.27
N TRP A 55 7.49 18.13 0.64
CA TRP A 55 7.83 16.76 0.32
C TRP A 55 7.19 15.80 1.32
N VAL A 56 6.63 14.71 0.79
CA VAL A 56 6.12 13.59 1.57
C VAL A 56 6.69 12.28 1.05
N GLY A 57 6.82 11.30 1.90
CA GLY A 57 7.32 10.00 1.50
C GLY A 57 7.75 9.15 2.69
N THR A 58 8.41 8.04 2.38
CA THR A 58 8.85 7.10 3.41
C THR A 58 9.90 6.12 2.89
N VAL A 59 10.52 5.41 3.83
CA VAL A 59 11.40 4.29 3.55
C VAL A 59 10.61 3.04 3.17
N GLY A 60 11.16 2.26 2.22
CA GLY A 60 10.71 0.92 1.88
C GLY A 60 11.88 -0.07 1.82
N THR A 61 11.64 -1.36 2.07
CA THR A 61 12.64 -2.42 1.79
C THR A 61 12.94 -2.52 0.31
N GLY A 62 12.04 -2.01 -0.53
CA GLY A 62 12.21 -1.86 -1.98
C GLY A 62 11.44 -0.64 -2.49
N VAL A 63 11.89 -0.11 -3.61
CA VAL A 63 11.36 1.09 -4.26
C VAL A 63 10.75 0.73 -5.61
N ILE A 64 9.65 1.35 -5.94
CA ILE A 64 8.86 1.15 -7.14
C ILE A 64 8.94 2.39 -8.02
N ALA A 65 9.19 2.20 -9.32
CA ALA A 65 9.17 3.25 -10.32
C ALA A 65 8.57 2.73 -11.63
N THR A 66 8.35 3.60 -12.61
CA THR A 66 7.79 3.25 -13.92
C THR A 66 8.51 2.04 -14.54
N GLY A 67 7.81 0.91 -14.65
CA GLY A 67 8.32 -0.32 -15.26
C GLY A 67 9.52 -0.97 -14.55
N THR A 68 9.81 -0.56 -13.32
CA THR A 68 11.00 -1.03 -12.59
C THR A 68 10.73 -1.16 -11.10
N GLU A 69 11.29 -2.18 -10.48
CA GLU A 69 11.37 -2.34 -9.04
C GLU A 69 12.83 -2.48 -8.59
N TYR A 70 13.13 -1.90 -7.45
CA TYR A 70 14.44 -1.98 -6.80
C TYR A 70 14.27 -2.71 -5.48
N GLN A 71 14.77 -3.92 -5.40
CA GLN A 71 14.79 -4.72 -4.19
C GLN A 71 16.24 -5.04 -3.83
N GLU A 72 16.56 -5.10 -2.54
CA GLU A 72 17.88 -5.47 -2.00
C GLU A 72 19.06 -4.64 -2.52
N GLN A 73 18.80 -3.42 -2.94
CA GLN A 73 19.82 -2.47 -3.43
C GLN A 73 19.47 -1.04 -3.04
N PRO A 74 20.46 -0.13 -2.98
CA PRO A 74 20.18 1.30 -2.83
C PRO A 74 19.26 1.78 -3.96
N ALA A 75 18.22 2.51 -3.61
CA ALA A 75 17.33 3.09 -4.61
C ALA A 75 16.53 4.27 -4.04
N ILE A 76 16.17 5.16 -4.94
CA ILE A 76 15.26 6.27 -4.70
C ILE A 76 14.35 6.45 -5.91
N ALA A 77 13.10 6.78 -5.68
CA ALA A 77 12.16 7.26 -6.69
C ALA A 77 11.50 8.54 -6.19
N ALA A 78 11.52 9.58 -7.00
CA ALA A 78 10.95 10.87 -6.64
C ALA A 78 10.12 11.44 -7.79
N MET A 79 9.00 12.07 -7.45
CA MET A 79 8.07 12.69 -8.39
C MET A 79 7.58 14.03 -7.83
N VAL A 80 7.47 15.03 -8.65
CA VAL A 80 6.86 16.33 -8.30
C VAL A 80 5.53 16.46 -9.02
N ALA A 81 4.45 16.39 -8.24
CA ALA A 81 3.09 16.64 -8.70
C ALA A 81 2.84 18.15 -8.76
N ASP A 82 2.56 18.67 -9.95
CA ASP A 82 2.15 20.06 -10.15
C ASP A 82 0.67 20.23 -9.78
N VAL A 83 0.44 20.35 -8.48
CA VAL A 83 -0.87 20.52 -7.83
C VAL A 83 -0.79 21.69 -6.84
N ASP A 84 -1.88 22.43 -6.69
CA ASP A 84 -1.92 23.63 -5.86
C ASP A 84 -2.78 23.47 -4.59
N SER A 85 -3.70 22.50 -4.56
CA SER A 85 -4.65 22.30 -3.44
C SER A 85 -4.25 21.10 -2.60
N TYR A 86 -3.31 21.31 -1.68
CA TYR A 86 -2.86 20.27 -0.75
C TYR A 86 -2.39 20.86 0.59
N ALA A 87 -2.29 20.00 1.61
CA ALA A 87 -1.69 20.30 2.90
C ALA A 87 -0.85 19.12 3.39
N VAL A 88 0.42 19.35 3.69
CA VAL A 88 1.29 18.33 4.32
C VAL A 88 0.96 18.26 5.81
N PHE A 89 0.83 17.05 6.34
CA PHE A 89 0.52 16.80 7.74
C PHE A 89 1.37 15.68 8.35
N SER A 90 1.45 15.70 9.67
CA SER A 90 2.08 14.65 10.49
C SER A 90 1.50 14.73 11.90
N GLY A 91 1.91 13.81 12.78
CA GLY A 91 1.57 13.90 14.21
C GLY A 91 1.99 15.22 14.87
N ARG A 92 3.03 15.88 14.35
CA ARG A 92 3.48 17.20 14.79
C ARG A 92 2.77 18.37 14.11
N ARG A 93 2.18 18.14 12.95
CA ARG A 93 1.47 19.14 12.14
C ARG A 93 0.12 18.60 11.73
N PRO A 94 -0.88 18.61 12.61
CA PRO A 94 -2.20 18.11 12.30
C PRO A 94 -2.88 18.97 11.22
N LEU A 95 -3.76 18.35 10.44
CA LEU A 95 -4.61 19.04 9.48
C LEU A 95 -5.47 20.10 10.17
N LYS A 96 -5.58 21.28 9.56
CA LYS A 96 -6.35 22.41 10.02
C LYS A 96 -7.30 22.90 8.93
N GLY A 97 -8.42 23.49 9.32
CA GLY A 97 -9.37 24.10 8.38
C GLY A 97 -10.46 23.16 7.88
N ALA A 98 -10.98 23.41 6.67
CA ALA A 98 -12.02 22.60 6.05
C ALA A 98 -11.53 21.17 5.74
N ALA A 99 -12.44 20.20 5.79
CA ALA A 99 -12.12 18.81 5.48
C ALA A 99 -11.56 18.67 4.06
N PRO A 100 -10.34 18.14 3.87
CA PRO A 100 -9.81 17.85 2.55
C PRO A 100 -10.59 16.72 1.89
N HIS A 101 -10.41 16.55 0.58
CA HIS A 101 -11.17 15.57 -0.18
C HIS A 101 -10.61 14.15 0.00
N PHE A 102 -9.29 13.97 -0.19
CA PHE A 102 -8.62 12.69 0.01
C PHE A 102 -7.22 12.88 0.59
N ALA A 103 -6.56 11.81 1.01
CA ALA A 103 -5.18 11.87 1.48
C ALA A 103 -4.31 10.72 0.99
N VAL A 104 -3.01 11.03 0.82
CA VAL A 104 -1.93 10.05 0.70
C VAL A 104 -1.22 9.98 2.04
N VAL A 105 -1.06 8.79 2.59
CA VAL A 105 -0.54 8.57 3.94
C VAL A 105 0.59 7.55 4.00
N HIS A 106 1.51 7.78 4.93
CA HIS A 106 2.57 6.84 5.29
C HIS A 106 2.46 6.59 6.79
N ALA A 107 2.40 5.33 7.21
CA ALA A 107 2.28 4.94 8.60
C ALA A 107 3.57 4.26 9.09
N ASP A 108 3.93 4.50 10.34
CA ASP A 108 5.02 3.78 10.99
C ASP A 108 4.48 2.47 11.58
N PRO A 109 5.07 1.32 11.25
CA PRO A 109 4.65 0.03 11.82
C PRO A 109 4.82 -0.06 13.33
N ALA A 110 5.66 0.79 13.94
CA ALA A 110 5.86 0.86 15.39
C ALA A 110 4.77 1.67 16.12
N ALA A 111 3.84 2.30 15.40
CA ALA A 111 2.72 2.99 16.03
C ALA A 111 1.81 1.97 16.74
N PRO A 112 1.36 2.26 17.98
CA PRO A 112 0.59 1.30 18.78
C PRO A 112 -0.71 0.84 18.13
N ASP A 113 -1.35 1.71 17.35
CA ASP A 113 -2.62 1.45 16.67
C ASP A 113 -2.64 2.12 15.29
N VAL A 114 -2.01 1.46 14.31
CA VAL A 114 -1.99 1.95 12.92
C VAL A 114 -3.41 1.94 12.32
N ALA A 115 -4.22 0.94 12.63
CA ALA A 115 -5.58 0.82 12.10
C ALA A 115 -6.47 1.97 12.59
N GLY A 116 -6.41 2.29 13.88
CA GLY A 116 -7.10 3.43 14.45
C GLY A 116 -6.65 4.76 13.85
N LEU A 117 -5.34 4.95 13.66
CA LEU A 117 -4.81 6.15 13.00
C LEU A 117 -5.32 6.31 11.56
N VAL A 118 -5.41 5.21 10.80
CA VAL A 118 -5.96 5.20 9.43
C VAL A 118 -7.46 5.52 9.46
N SER A 119 -8.21 4.93 10.37
CA SER A 119 -9.63 5.24 10.55
C SER A 119 -9.85 6.71 10.90
N ASP A 120 -9.09 7.23 11.86
CA ASP A 120 -9.18 8.63 12.29
C ASP A 120 -8.89 9.64 11.18
N ILE A 121 -7.87 9.38 10.35
CA ILE A 121 -7.58 10.27 9.23
C ILE A 121 -8.62 10.16 8.12
N THR A 122 -9.17 8.98 7.88
CA THR A 122 -10.24 8.74 6.91
C THR A 122 -11.50 9.54 7.26
N LEU A 123 -11.88 9.58 8.54
CA LEU A 123 -13.03 10.36 9.04
C LEU A 123 -12.85 11.89 8.84
N LYS A 124 -11.61 12.36 8.65
CA LYS A 124 -11.32 13.77 8.36
C LYS A 124 -11.39 14.10 6.87
N MET A 125 -11.46 13.10 6.00
CA MET A 125 -11.59 13.30 4.57
C MET A 125 -13.05 13.39 4.16
N ALA A 126 -13.42 14.40 3.37
CA ALA A 126 -14.80 14.60 2.91
C ALA A 126 -15.32 13.43 2.07
N SER A 127 -14.44 12.73 1.35
CA SER A 127 -14.80 11.54 0.55
C SER A 127 -14.62 10.22 1.30
N GLY A 128 -14.01 10.23 2.48
CA GLY A 128 -13.55 9.00 3.13
C GLY A 128 -12.46 8.26 2.35
N HIS A 129 -11.73 8.93 1.45
CA HIS A 129 -10.74 8.31 0.59
C HIS A 129 -9.32 8.58 1.08
N VAL A 130 -8.65 7.54 1.52
CA VAL A 130 -7.24 7.56 1.94
C VAL A 130 -6.50 6.44 1.22
N VAL A 131 -5.29 6.72 0.75
CA VAL A 131 -4.41 5.73 0.11
C VAL A 131 -3.01 5.85 0.67
N GLY A 132 -2.25 4.76 0.66
CA GLY A 132 -0.88 4.79 1.15
C GLY A 132 -0.35 3.43 1.54
N GLY A 133 0.62 3.43 2.45
CA GLY A 133 1.20 2.20 2.94
C GLY A 133 1.94 2.37 4.25
N ILE A 134 2.08 1.27 4.96
CA ILE A 134 2.92 1.16 6.15
C ILE A 134 4.38 1.06 5.69
N SER A 135 5.24 1.88 6.24
CA SER A 135 6.68 1.87 5.99
C SER A 135 7.26 0.47 6.20
N SER A 136 8.23 0.09 5.40
CA SER A 136 8.95 -1.18 5.55
C SER A 136 10.46 -0.92 5.60
N SER A 137 11.16 -1.62 6.47
CA SER A 137 12.61 -1.49 6.62
C SER A 137 13.17 -2.71 7.35
N ARG A 138 14.40 -3.06 7.06
CA ARG A 138 15.17 -4.08 7.80
C ARG A 138 15.83 -3.53 9.07
N SER A 139 15.75 -2.22 9.30
CA SER A 139 16.26 -1.57 10.51
C SER A 139 15.18 -0.70 11.16
N HIS A 140 15.26 0.60 11.05
CA HIS A 140 14.26 1.52 11.56
C HIS A 140 13.48 2.19 10.43
N THR A 141 12.31 2.70 10.73
CA THR A 141 11.46 3.39 9.76
C THR A 141 11.52 4.89 9.96
N VAL A 142 11.52 5.61 8.84
CA VAL A 142 11.38 7.06 8.82
C VAL A 142 10.40 7.48 7.75
N GLN A 143 9.75 8.59 7.98
CA GLN A 143 8.82 9.24 7.07
C GLN A 143 9.32 10.64 6.73
N ILE A 144 8.87 11.18 5.62
CA ILE A 144 9.09 12.58 5.23
C ILE A 144 7.73 13.27 5.17
N ALA A 145 7.58 14.34 5.92
CA ALA A 145 6.49 15.29 5.84
C ALA A 145 7.03 16.70 6.10
N ASN A 146 7.78 17.21 5.13
CA ASN A 146 8.58 18.44 5.20
C ASN A 146 9.78 18.36 6.17
N GLU A 147 9.84 17.38 7.00
CA GLU A 147 10.93 17.04 7.88
C GLU A 147 11.07 15.52 7.94
N VAL A 148 12.21 15.02 8.33
CA VAL A 148 12.41 13.59 8.62
C VAL A 148 11.84 13.31 10.00
N LEU A 149 10.96 12.33 10.09
CA LEU A 149 10.27 11.97 11.33
C LEU A 149 10.03 10.46 11.43
N SER A 150 9.73 9.98 12.61
CA SER A 150 9.33 8.60 12.88
C SER A 150 8.12 8.59 13.82
N GLY A 151 7.40 7.48 13.81
CA GLY A 151 6.19 7.27 14.61
C GLY A 151 4.92 7.84 13.97
N GLY A 152 3.80 7.21 14.29
CA GLY A 152 2.48 7.66 13.89
C GLY A 152 2.20 7.61 12.38
N LEU A 153 1.49 8.62 11.90
CA LEU A 153 1.04 8.73 10.52
C LEU A 153 1.35 10.12 9.98
N SER A 154 1.84 10.18 8.74
CA SER A 154 2.14 11.42 8.03
C SER A 154 1.73 11.35 6.58
N GLY A 155 1.71 12.49 5.86
CA GLY A 155 1.36 12.50 4.45
C GLY A 155 0.91 13.84 3.93
N ALA A 156 0.11 13.81 2.85
CA ALA A 156 -0.50 14.98 2.25
C ALA A 156 -1.98 14.76 2.01
N ALA A 157 -2.77 15.76 2.34
CA ALA A 157 -4.20 15.80 2.09
C ALA A 157 -4.51 16.81 0.98
N PHE A 158 -5.49 16.51 0.14
CA PHE A 158 -5.76 17.20 -1.11
C PHE A 158 -7.20 17.72 -1.17
N GLY A 159 -7.36 18.87 -1.78
CA GLY A 159 -8.67 19.42 -2.13
C GLY A 159 -9.34 18.65 -3.28
N LYS A 160 -10.63 18.91 -3.47
CA LYS A 160 -11.46 18.27 -4.52
C LYS A 160 -11.02 18.59 -5.95
N GLU A 161 -10.20 19.64 -6.11
CA GLU A 161 -9.63 20.05 -7.40
C GLU A 161 -8.55 19.10 -7.92
N VAL A 162 -7.96 18.29 -7.01
CA VAL A 162 -6.98 17.27 -7.36
C VAL A 162 -7.70 15.97 -7.65
N ALA A 163 -7.98 15.72 -8.92
CA ALA A 163 -8.69 14.54 -9.35
C ALA A 163 -7.76 13.32 -9.39
N VAL A 164 -8.20 12.23 -8.77
CA VAL A 164 -7.50 10.94 -8.75
C VAL A 164 -8.45 9.78 -9.02
N ALA A 165 -7.89 8.70 -9.54
CA ALA A 165 -8.57 7.42 -9.62
C ALA A 165 -7.72 6.36 -8.93
N THR A 166 -8.31 5.63 -7.99
CA THR A 166 -7.62 4.58 -7.24
C THR A 166 -8.31 3.23 -7.43
N ARG A 167 -7.51 2.18 -7.49
CA ARG A 167 -7.97 0.79 -7.44
C ARG A 167 -7.00 -0.05 -6.64
N LEU A 168 -7.56 -1.10 -6.02
CA LEU A 168 -6.82 -2.11 -5.27
C LEU A 168 -6.79 -3.40 -6.09
N THR A 169 -5.64 -4.09 -6.12
CA THR A 169 -5.46 -5.42 -6.70
C THR A 169 -5.09 -6.43 -5.63
N GLN A 170 -5.67 -7.62 -5.70
CA GLN A 170 -5.43 -8.72 -4.78
C GLN A 170 -4.55 -9.79 -5.43
N GLY A 171 -3.85 -10.56 -4.62
CA GLY A 171 -2.91 -11.60 -5.09
C GLY A 171 -3.28 -13.00 -4.60
N CYS A 172 -4.54 -13.22 -4.22
CA CYS A 172 -4.97 -14.46 -3.61
C CYS A 172 -6.24 -14.99 -4.28
N THR A 173 -6.35 -16.32 -4.34
CA THR A 173 -7.54 -17.04 -4.80
C THR A 173 -8.29 -17.62 -3.61
N PRO A 174 -9.56 -17.28 -3.38
CA PRO A 174 -10.38 -17.91 -2.37
C PRO A 174 -10.64 -19.39 -2.68
N TYR A 175 -10.64 -20.21 -1.65
CA TYR A 175 -11.26 -21.54 -1.69
C TYR A 175 -12.79 -21.39 -1.61
N PRO A 176 -13.55 -22.37 -2.12
CA PRO A 176 -15.01 -22.37 -1.97
C PRO A 176 -15.44 -22.39 -0.49
N GLY A 177 -16.46 -21.58 -0.18
CA GLY A 177 -17.06 -21.51 1.15
C GLY A 177 -16.76 -20.21 1.87
N ARG A 178 -17.75 -19.80 2.68
CA ARG A 178 -17.63 -18.75 3.71
C ARG A 178 -18.03 -19.38 5.01
N PHE A 179 -17.28 -19.13 6.05
CA PHE A 179 -17.44 -19.78 7.35
C PHE A 179 -17.67 -18.73 8.41
N ARG A 180 -18.66 -18.94 9.26
CA ARG A 180 -18.93 -18.05 10.39
C ARG A 180 -18.12 -18.47 11.61
N VAL A 181 -17.39 -17.54 12.21
CA VAL A 181 -16.73 -17.73 13.49
C VAL A 181 -17.81 -17.91 14.56
N THR A 182 -17.87 -19.08 15.18
CA THR A 182 -18.84 -19.39 16.23
C THR A 182 -18.22 -19.41 17.62
N GLN A 183 -16.90 -19.63 17.70
CA GLN A 183 -16.14 -19.56 18.95
C GLN A 183 -14.70 -19.11 18.66
N CYS A 184 -14.23 -18.07 19.36
CA CYS A 184 -12.87 -17.55 19.28
C CYS A 184 -12.46 -16.88 20.60
N GLU A 185 -11.16 -16.67 20.74
CA GLU A 185 -10.55 -15.82 21.76
C GLU A 185 -9.42 -15.04 21.09
N GLU A 186 -9.55 -13.70 21.07
CA GLU A 186 -8.65 -12.80 20.32
C GLU A 186 -8.48 -13.27 18.87
N ASN A 187 -7.28 -13.74 18.51
CA ASN A 187 -6.94 -14.20 17.17
C ASN A 187 -6.94 -15.73 17.01
N ILE A 188 -7.37 -16.46 18.03
CA ILE A 188 -7.49 -17.94 18.03
C ILE A 188 -8.94 -18.30 17.71
N VAL A 189 -9.15 -19.03 16.63
CA VAL A 189 -10.46 -19.53 16.20
C VAL A 189 -10.61 -20.98 16.61
N PHE A 190 -11.57 -21.25 17.50
CA PHE A 190 -11.89 -22.60 17.97
C PHE A 190 -12.90 -23.30 17.08
N ALA A 191 -13.94 -22.57 16.65
CA ALA A 191 -15.00 -23.18 15.85
C ALA A 191 -15.50 -22.27 14.71
N LEU A 192 -15.76 -22.90 13.57
CA LEU A 192 -16.37 -22.34 12.38
C LEU A 192 -17.66 -23.11 12.08
N ASP A 193 -18.80 -22.43 11.96
CA ASP A 193 -20.13 -23.03 11.76
C ASP A 193 -20.42 -24.17 12.79
N GLY A 194 -19.96 -23.99 14.03
CA GLY A 194 -20.11 -24.98 15.11
C GLY A 194 -19.22 -26.21 15.03
N ARG A 195 -18.24 -26.23 14.10
CA ARG A 195 -17.29 -27.33 13.89
C ARG A 195 -15.86 -26.87 14.29
N PRO A 196 -14.97 -27.78 14.73
CA PRO A 196 -13.58 -27.42 15.00
C PRO A 196 -12.92 -26.72 13.80
N ALA A 197 -12.31 -25.56 14.04
CA ALA A 197 -11.82 -24.69 12.95
C ALA A 197 -10.75 -25.36 12.07
N LEU A 198 -9.87 -26.18 12.68
CA LEU A 198 -8.85 -26.92 11.93
C LEU A 198 -9.46 -27.99 11.03
N ASP A 199 -10.52 -28.69 11.47
CA ASP A 199 -11.17 -29.70 10.66
C ASP A 199 -11.80 -29.05 9.41
N VAL A 200 -12.46 -27.90 9.57
CA VAL A 200 -13.03 -27.10 8.47
C VAL A 200 -11.94 -26.65 7.50
N LEU A 201 -10.81 -26.14 8.01
CA LEU A 201 -9.66 -25.75 7.19
C LEU A 201 -9.16 -26.93 6.34
N LEU A 202 -8.85 -28.08 6.97
CA LEU A 202 -8.26 -29.25 6.31
C LEU A 202 -9.19 -29.82 5.22
N GLU A 203 -10.49 -29.86 5.49
CA GLU A 203 -11.50 -30.28 4.49
C GLU A 203 -11.57 -29.29 3.31
N THR A 204 -11.46 -28.00 3.58
CA THR A 204 -11.54 -26.97 2.54
C THR A 204 -10.34 -27.01 1.61
N VAL A 205 -9.13 -27.12 2.16
CA VAL A 205 -7.88 -27.04 1.37
C VAL A 205 -7.49 -28.38 0.75
N ARG A 206 -8.07 -29.49 1.18
CA ARG A 206 -7.87 -30.84 0.63
C ARG A 206 -6.41 -31.25 0.45
N GLY A 207 -5.54 -30.84 1.38
CA GLY A 207 -4.11 -31.20 1.38
C GLY A 207 -3.25 -30.40 0.38
N GLU A 208 -3.75 -29.33 -0.18
CA GLU A 208 -2.96 -28.42 -1.01
C GLU A 208 -1.81 -27.80 -0.18
N LYS A 209 -0.60 -27.69 -0.79
CA LYS A 209 0.63 -27.22 -0.12
C LYS A 209 0.96 -25.74 -0.39
N SER A 210 0.06 -24.98 -0.95
CA SER A 210 0.28 -23.53 -1.18
C SER A 210 0.27 -22.76 0.14
N GLN A 211 0.83 -21.55 0.13
CA GLN A 211 0.76 -20.67 1.28
C GLN A 211 -0.71 -20.28 1.54
N LEU A 212 -1.22 -20.77 2.68
CA LEU A 212 -2.59 -20.53 3.11
C LEU A 212 -2.70 -19.20 3.83
N LEU A 213 -3.78 -18.51 3.55
CA LEU A 213 -4.18 -17.25 4.18
C LEU A 213 -5.64 -17.33 4.59
N VAL A 214 -6.05 -16.43 5.46
CA VAL A 214 -7.44 -16.22 5.85
C VAL A 214 -7.88 -14.87 5.30
N GLY A 215 -8.98 -14.84 4.58
CA GLY A 215 -9.62 -13.61 4.14
C GLY A 215 -10.77 -13.26 5.08
N LEU A 216 -10.80 -12.00 5.51
CA LEU A 216 -11.93 -11.44 6.26
C LEU A 216 -12.73 -10.56 5.30
N PRO A 217 -13.94 -10.97 4.89
CA PRO A 217 -14.75 -10.22 3.94
C PRO A 217 -15.01 -8.79 4.41
N VAL A 218 -14.93 -7.84 3.48
CA VAL A 218 -15.22 -6.43 3.75
C VAL A 218 -16.73 -6.22 3.68
N PRO A 219 -17.41 -5.85 4.79
CA PRO A 219 -18.83 -5.60 4.78
C PRO A 219 -19.18 -4.47 3.80
N GLY A 220 -20.21 -4.71 2.97
CA GLY A 220 -20.69 -3.72 1.99
C GLY A 220 -19.83 -3.55 0.74
N SER A 221 -18.82 -4.40 0.52
CA SER A 221 -18.06 -4.39 -0.73
C SER A 221 -18.88 -4.95 -1.88
N ASP A 222 -19.12 -4.16 -2.93
CA ASP A 222 -19.80 -4.58 -4.15
C ASP A 222 -18.92 -5.51 -5.01
N THR A 223 -17.61 -5.52 -4.78
CA THR A 223 -16.61 -6.30 -5.52
C THR A 223 -16.23 -7.60 -4.84
N GLY A 224 -16.74 -7.85 -3.62
CA GLY A 224 -16.42 -9.03 -2.82
C GLY A 224 -15.02 -8.97 -2.21
N ASP A 225 -14.52 -7.76 -1.93
CA ASP A 225 -13.20 -7.55 -1.33
C ASP A 225 -13.10 -8.18 0.06
N TYR A 226 -11.89 -8.56 0.41
CA TYR A 226 -11.55 -9.09 1.73
C TYR A 226 -10.15 -8.61 2.14
N THR A 227 -9.91 -8.55 3.42
CA THR A 227 -8.55 -8.32 3.94
C THR A 227 -7.90 -9.67 4.16
N ALA A 228 -6.76 -9.92 3.51
CA ALA A 228 -6.01 -11.16 3.69
C ALA A 228 -5.10 -11.08 4.92
N ARG A 229 -5.11 -12.15 5.71
CA ARG A 229 -4.32 -12.30 6.94
C ARG A 229 -3.56 -13.61 6.94
N ASN A 230 -2.41 -13.61 7.58
CA ASN A 230 -1.64 -14.84 7.78
C ASN A 230 -2.42 -15.86 8.61
N LEU A 231 -2.35 -17.12 8.22
CA LEU A 231 -2.56 -18.23 9.11
C LEU A 231 -1.25 -18.39 9.90
N ILE A 232 -1.22 -17.91 11.15
CA ILE A 232 0.01 -17.84 11.96
C ILE A 232 0.28 -19.09 12.79
N GLY A 233 -0.72 -19.96 12.95
CA GLY A 233 -0.54 -21.22 13.66
C GLY A 233 -1.72 -22.17 13.51
N ILE A 234 -1.44 -23.43 13.75
CA ILE A 234 -2.43 -24.51 13.91
C ILE A 234 -2.08 -25.34 15.14
N ASP A 235 -3.07 -25.74 15.90
CA ASP A 235 -2.91 -26.71 17.00
C ASP A 235 -3.75 -27.95 16.69
N PRO A 236 -3.11 -29.05 16.25
CA PRO A 236 -3.82 -30.30 15.95
C PRO A 236 -4.47 -30.95 17.16
N LYS A 237 -3.94 -30.73 18.37
CA LYS A 237 -4.46 -31.34 19.60
C LYS A 237 -5.81 -30.74 19.99
N ASN A 238 -5.90 -29.41 19.93
CA ASN A 238 -7.12 -28.69 20.29
C ASN A 238 -7.98 -28.38 19.06
N LYS A 239 -7.50 -28.69 17.84
CA LYS A 239 -8.15 -28.46 16.53
C LYS A 239 -8.50 -27.00 16.25
N VAL A 240 -7.61 -26.09 16.66
CA VAL A 240 -7.77 -24.65 16.50
C VAL A 240 -6.79 -24.08 15.48
N ILE A 241 -7.12 -22.90 14.97
CA ILE A 241 -6.24 -22.10 14.10
C ILE A 241 -6.00 -20.73 14.73
N ALA A 242 -4.83 -20.15 14.47
CA ALA A 242 -4.50 -18.78 14.85
C ALA A 242 -4.26 -17.95 13.60
N ILE A 243 -4.85 -16.76 13.52
CA ILE A 243 -4.78 -15.85 12.38
C ILE A 243 -4.15 -14.52 12.78
N GLY A 244 -3.67 -13.75 11.80
CA GLY A 244 -2.93 -12.50 12.02
C GLY A 244 -3.82 -11.29 12.36
N GLU A 245 -5.03 -11.51 12.87
CA GLU A 245 -5.97 -10.46 13.31
C GLU A 245 -6.92 -11.03 14.35
N ALA A 246 -7.33 -10.19 15.30
CA ALA A 246 -8.38 -10.57 16.27
C ALA A 246 -9.73 -10.67 15.55
N VAL A 247 -10.53 -11.63 15.95
CA VAL A 247 -11.86 -11.87 15.40
C VAL A 247 -12.89 -12.04 16.53
N GLU A 248 -14.15 -11.83 16.17
CA GLU A 248 -15.29 -11.93 17.08
C GLU A 248 -16.30 -12.98 16.59
N PRO A 249 -17.06 -13.60 17.48
CA PRO A 249 -18.16 -14.48 17.09
C PRO A 249 -19.16 -13.76 16.20
N GLY A 250 -19.55 -14.41 15.10
CA GLY A 250 -20.44 -13.83 14.09
C GLY A 250 -19.73 -13.28 12.87
N MET A 251 -18.43 -12.96 12.95
CA MET A 251 -17.64 -12.59 11.77
C MET A 251 -17.56 -13.75 10.77
N GLU A 252 -17.47 -13.39 9.49
CA GLU A 252 -17.22 -14.37 8.43
C GLU A 252 -15.73 -14.40 8.09
N LEU A 253 -15.24 -15.58 7.70
CA LEU A 253 -13.94 -15.76 7.10
C LEU A 253 -14.00 -16.68 5.88
N ILE A 254 -13.01 -16.54 5.01
CA ILE A 254 -12.74 -17.44 3.89
C ILE A 254 -11.31 -17.92 3.98
N PHE A 255 -11.04 -19.12 3.48
CA PHE A 255 -9.67 -19.55 3.27
C PHE A 255 -9.24 -19.16 1.86
N CYS A 256 -7.99 -18.74 1.69
CA CYS A 256 -7.43 -18.38 0.39
C CYS A 256 -5.97 -18.81 0.30
N ARG A 257 -5.48 -18.89 -0.94
CA ARG A 257 -4.08 -19.18 -1.23
C ARG A 257 -3.47 -18.06 -2.05
N ARG A 258 -2.19 -17.88 -1.93
CA ARG A 258 -1.44 -17.03 -2.87
C ARG A 258 -1.44 -17.67 -4.25
N ASP A 259 -1.71 -16.85 -5.27
CA ASP A 259 -1.85 -17.33 -6.64
C ASP A 259 -1.34 -16.27 -7.63
N ALA A 260 -0.22 -16.55 -8.27
CA ALA A 260 0.42 -15.64 -9.22
C ALA A 260 -0.46 -15.37 -10.46
N ALA A 261 -1.16 -16.38 -10.95
CA ALA A 261 -2.03 -16.22 -12.12
C ALA A 261 -3.24 -15.35 -11.79
N ALA A 262 -3.86 -15.57 -10.62
CA ALA A 262 -4.94 -14.72 -10.12
C ALA A 262 -4.47 -13.28 -9.90
N ALA A 263 -3.27 -13.08 -9.32
CA ALA A 263 -2.70 -11.75 -9.13
C ALA A 263 -2.50 -11.00 -10.45
N ARG A 264 -1.99 -11.67 -11.49
CA ARG A 264 -1.83 -11.08 -12.83
C ARG A 264 -3.17 -10.72 -13.46
N ALA A 265 -4.13 -11.62 -13.41
CA ALA A 265 -5.48 -11.39 -13.97
C ALA A 265 -6.21 -10.25 -13.25
N ASP A 266 -6.10 -10.19 -11.93
CA ASP A 266 -6.71 -9.12 -11.13
C ASP A 266 -6.03 -7.76 -11.38
N LEU A 267 -4.69 -7.74 -11.54
CA LEU A 267 -3.95 -6.54 -11.94
C LEU A 267 -4.39 -6.06 -13.34
N ASP A 268 -4.56 -6.95 -14.31
CA ASP A 268 -5.07 -6.59 -15.64
C ASP A 268 -6.46 -5.97 -15.57
N ARG A 269 -7.37 -6.55 -14.77
CA ARG A 269 -8.72 -6.02 -14.53
C ARG A 269 -8.66 -4.61 -13.94
N LEU A 270 -7.82 -4.40 -12.93
CA LEU A 270 -7.59 -3.09 -12.30
C LEU A 270 -7.07 -2.08 -13.32
N LEU A 271 -6.04 -2.43 -14.08
CA LEU A 271 -5.41 -1.54 -15.06
C LEU A 271 -6.38 -1.15 -16.18
N ALA A 272 -7.21 -2.08 -16.66
CA ALA A 272 -8.25 -1.79 -17.64
C ALA A 272 -9.27 -0.78 -17.09
N ALA A 273 -9.73 -0.95 -15.85
CA ALA A 273 -10.66 -0.04 -15.21
C ALA A 273 -10.07 1.36 -14.99
N LEU A 274 -8.80 1.44 -14.54
CA LEU A 274 -8.10 2.71 -14.36
C LEU A 274 -7.87 3.43 -15.69
N LYS A 275 -7.46 2.71 -16.73
CA LYS A 275 -7.25 3.28 -18.07
C LYS A 275 -8.55 3.83 -18.68
N ALA A 276 -9.67 3.16 -18.43
CA ALA A 276 -10.98 3.64 -18.88
C ALA A 276 -11.41 4.93 -18.18
N SER A 277 -11.14 5.05 -16.87
CA SER A 277 -11.49 6.25 -16.09
C SER A 277 -10.48 7.38 -16.25
N THR A 278 -9.21 7.06 -16.52
CA THR A 278 -8.09 8.02 -16.60
C THR A 278 -7.21 7.70 -17.80
N PRO A 279 -7.64 8.05 -19.02
CA PRO A 279 -6.93 7.64 -20.24
C PRO A 279 -5.57 8.34 -20.44
N ALA A 280 -5.33 9.48 -19.78
CA ALA A 280 -4.11 10.26 -19.89
C ALA A 280 -3.63 10.73 -18.50
N PRO A 281 -3.17 9.82 -17.63
CA PRO A 281 -2.70 10.19 -16.31
C PRO A 281 -1.42 11.03 -16.38
N ARG A 282 -1.29 12.01 -15.47
CA ARG A 282 -0.12 12.87 -15.33
C ARG A 282 0.99 12.22 -14.49
N GLY A 283 0.60 11.33 -13.60
CA GLY A 283 1.48 10.58 -12.71
C GLY A 283 0.72 9.55 -11.92
N ALA A 284 1.45 8.69 -11.22
CA ALA A 284 0.89 7.60 -10.44
C ALA A 284 1.66 7.34 -9.15
N LEU A 285 0.95 6.87 -8.13
CA LEU A 285 1.51 6.30 -6.91
C LEU A 285 1.15 4.82 -6.85
N TYR A 286 2.12 3.97 -6.51
CA TYR A 286 1.86 2.55 -6.36
C TYR A 286 2.46 2.03 -5.05
N TYR A 287 1.58 1.49 -4.21
CA TYR A 287 1.90 0.85 -2.93
C TYR A 287 1.64 -0.64 -3.08
N SER A 288 2.70 -1.45 -3.08
CA SER A 288 2.61 -2.90 -3.25
C SER A 288 3.15 -3.61 -2.01
N CYS A 289 2.50 -4.68 -1.59
CA CYS A 289 2.93 -5.46 -0.45
C CYS A 289 4.35 -6.01 -0.64
N VAL A 290 5.15 -6.03 0.42
CA VAL A 290 6.48 -6.70 0.42
C VAL A 290 6.41 -8.17 0.01
N ALA A 291 5.26 -8.81 0.15
CA ALA A 291 5.00 -10.18 -0.30
C ALA A 291 4.64 -10.29 -1.80
N ARG A 292 4.54 -9.19 -2.54
CA ARG A 292 4.31 -9.14 -4.00
C ARG A 292 5.65 -9.07 -4.75
N GLY A 293 5.72 -8.38 -5.87
CA GLY A 293 6.92 -8.30 -6.70
C GLY A 293 7.42 -9.68 -7.12
N GLU A 294 8.73 -9.90 -7.13
CA GLU A 294 9.34 -11.17 -7.51
C GLU A 294 8.79 -12.37 -6.73
N HIS A 295 8.47 -12.19 -5.44
CA HIS A 295 7.95 -13.27 -4.58
C HIS A 295 6.58 -13.83 -5.00
N LEU A 296 5.76 -13.04 -5.66
CA LEU A 296 4.45 -13.47 -6.16
C LEU A 296 4.45 -13.65 -7.67
N PHE A 297 5.08 -12.72 -8.40
CA PHE A 297 5.07 -12.74 -9.86
C PHE A 297 6.17 -13.62 -10.46
N GLY A 298 7.09 -14.18 -9.63
CA GLY A 298 8.10 -15.15 -10.02
C GLY A 298 9.27 -14.58 -10.79
N GLU A 299 9.21 -13.30 -11.18
CA GLU A 299 10.28 -12.60 -11.92
C GLU A 299 10.35 -11.16 -11.46
N ARG A 300 11.54 -10.65 -11.26
CA ARG A 300 11.78 -9.26 -10.86
C ARG A 300 11.27 -8.29 -11.92
N GLY A 301 10.49 -7.30 -11.48
CA GLY A 301 9.91 -6.28 -12.36
C GLY A 301 8.70 -6.73 -13.18
N ALA A 302 8.26 -7.99 -13.06
CA ALA A 302 7.12 -8.48 -13.83
C ALA A 302 5.84 -7.69 -13.55
N GLU A 303 5.56 -7.39 -12.28
CA GLU A 303 4.40 -6.58 -11.86
C GLU A 303 4.43 -5.19 -12.50
N LEU A 304 5.57 -4.49 -12.39
CA LEU A 304 5.73 -3.13 -12.91
C LEU A 304 5.79 -3.09 -14.45
N THR A 305 6.29 -4.15 -15.08
CA THR A 305 6.26 -4.32 -16.53
C THR A 305 4.81 -4.40 -17.02
N GLN A 306 3.95 -5.16 -16.34
CA GLN A 306 2.52 -5.27 -16.65
C GLN A 306 1.81 -3.91 -16.49
N VAL A 307 2.10 -3.17 -15.41
CA VAL A 307 1.59 -1.80 -15.20
C VAL A 307 2.03 -0.87 -16.34
N ARG A 308 3.31 -0.88 -16.72
CA ARG A 308 3.85 -0.05 -17.79
C ARG A 308 3.26 -0.40 -19.15
N GLN A 309 3.06 -1.69 -19.46
CA GLN A 309 2.43 -2.14 -20.71
C GLN A 309 1.02 -1.60 -20.86
N ALA A 310 0.25 -1.53 -19.78
CA ALA A 310 -1.12 -1.05 -19.79
C ALA A 310 -1.21 0.49 -19.83
N LEU A 311 -0.42 1.18 -19.02
CA LEU A 311 -0.52 2.64 -18.82
C LEU A 311 0.47 3.46 -19.66
N GLY A 312 1.51 2.81 -20.23
CA GLY A 312 2.62 3.49 -20.89
C GLY A 312 3.67 4.02 -19.90
N ASP A 313 4.50 4.94 -20.36
CA ASP A 313 5.58 5.55 -19.56
C ASP A 313 5.06 6.67 -18.64
N VAL A 314 3.99 6.41 -17.91
CA VAL A 314 3.47 7.35 -16.91
C VAL A 314 4.47 7.47 -15.76
N PRO A 315 4.81 8.70 -15.32
CA PRO A 315 5.59 8.90 -14.09
C PRO A 315 4.95 8.17 -12.92
N LEU A 316 5.59 7.13 -12.42
CA LEU A 316 5.09 6.30 -11.33
C LEU A 316 6.17 6.15 -10.28
N VAL A 317 5.82 6.43 -9.03
CA VAL A 317 6.67 6.22 -7.86
C VAL A 317 5.91 5.52 -6.76
N GLY A 318 6.62 4.78 -5.92
CA GLY A 318 6.05 4.06 -4.80
C GLY A 318 7.08 3.21 -4.07
N PHE A 319 6.60 2.33 -3.22
CA PHE A 319 7.47 1.45 -2.44
C PHE A 319 6.76 0.13 -2.10
N PHE A 320 7.55 -0.87 -1.75
CA PHE A 320 7.04 -2.10 -1.16
C PHE A 320 6.75 -1.86 0.31
N CYS A 321 5.47 -1.93 0.69
CA CYS A 321 4.98 -1.59 2.02
C CYS A 321 4.65 -2.82 2.87
N ASN A 322 4.64 -2.63 4.18
CA ASN A 322 4.31 -3.67 5.15
C ASN A 322 2.80 -3.70 5.49
N GLY A 323 1.99 -3.34 4.53
CA GLY A 323 0.54 -3.23 4.56
C GLY A 323 0.08 -2.04 3.74
N GLU A 324 -0.91 -2.25 2.88
CA GLU A 324 -1.48 -1.25 2.00
C GLU A 324 -2.66 -0.56 2.67
N ILE A 325 -2.75 0.75 2.48
CA ILE A 325 -3.86 1.56 3.00
C ILE A 325 -4.77 1.92 1.84
N SER A 326 -6.05 1.57 1.97
CA SER A 326 -7.10 2.00 1.06
C SER A 326 -8.39 2.25 1.84
N HIS A 327 -8.94 3.47 1.72
CA HIS A 327 -10.04 3.97 2.54
C HIS A 327 -9.68 3.91 4.04
N ASP A 328 -10.52 3.30 4.84
CA ASP A 328 -10.38 3.14 6.29
C ASP A 328 -9.68 1.85 6.73
N ARG A 329 -9.03 1.13 5.79
CA ARG A 329 -8.59 -0.25 6.02
C ARG A 329 -7.11 -0.47 5.71
N LEU A 330 -6.57 -1.42 6.46
CA LEU A 330 -5.26 -2.02 6.19
C LEU A 330 -5.43 -3.33 5.42
N TYR A 331 -4.79 -3.39 4.27
CA TYR A 331 -4.73 -4.58 3.43
C TYR A 331 -3.36 -5.25 3.54
N GLY A 332 -3.29 -6.49 3.13
CA GLY A 332 -2.05 -7.23 2.95
C GLY A 332 -2.14 -8.09 1.70
N TYR A 333 -1.00 -8.39 1.10
CA TYR A 333 -0.90 -9.16 -0.15
C TYR A 333 -1.54 -8.46 -1.35
N THR A 334 -1.74 -7.16 -1.26
CA THR A 334 -2.43 -6.33 -2.25
C THR A 334 -1.49 -5.32 -2.91
N GLY A 335 -2.00 -4.59 -3.86
CA GLY A 335 -1.38 -3.39 -4.41
C GLY A 335 -2.42 -2.29 -4.58
N VAL A 336 -2.10 -1.07 -4.21
CA VAL A 336 -2.96 0.11 -4.35
C VAL A 336 -2.35 1.06 -5.36
N LEU A 337 -3.00 1.21 -6.51
CA LEU A 337 -2.56 2.08 -7.59
C LEU A 337 -3.49 3.30 -7.68
N THR A 338 -2.89 4.48 -7.60
CA THR A 338 -3.58 5.77 -7.70
C THR A 338 -3.02 6.56 -8.88
N LEU A 339 -3.89 6.96 -9.81
CA LEU A 339 -3.57 7.80 -10.95
C LEU A 339 -4.02 9.23 -10.70
N PHE A 340 -3.18 10.20 -11.03
CA PHE A 340 -3.52 11.63 -11.07
C PHE A 340 -3.95 12.03 -12.48
N HIS A 341 -5.07 12.76 -12.58
CA HIS A 341 -5.61 13.28 -13.84
C HIS A 341 -4.90 14.52 -14.36
#